data_3bda4c327461df9fbf809fed144a5fb9
#
_entry.id   3bda4c327461df9fbf809fed144a5fb9
#
_cell.length_a   1.000
_cell.length_b   1.000
_cell.length_c   1.000
_cell.angle_alpha   90.00
_cell.angle_beta   90.00
_cell.angle_gamma   90.00
#
_symmetry.space_group_name_H-M   'P 1'
#
loop_
_entity.id
_entity.type
_entity.pdbx_description
1 polymer ?
#
loop_
_entity_poly.entity_id
_entity_poly.type
_entity_poly.pdbx_seq_one_letter_code
_entity_poly.pdbx_strand_id
1 'polypeptide(L)'
;MRTDVRVCIIGGGALGCSIAYYLARLGCREVLLLEKTEIGAGSTSQAAGLVGRLRGSALMTDLMHLAVRNLKALREETGEDPDFHEVGSIRLALTAAREEELRRQVAFGKRHGLQIDFIGPAEARRLVPALEIAGVRVMTYIPDDGFVDPYLLTMAFAKGARRHGVQIRRGVAAEGILVEDGAVAGVVAGGEEIRAQWVVDAAGAWSEPVAAMAGIRVPQFPVRHQLWVTADLPGVRPDQPVVRIPDAYAYVRPEVRGLLIGFFEPSAVGLDPGTLRRDFEMRFLPKDDRVLATWAPPVGAQFPALLDAPIVRGCAGLPTFTPDGRFLLGEAPTVKRFVIASGCCAHGIMTAPAVGQLVAELILEGKPSLDLAPLSPGRFGPEYGDRSRLQAACEAVYNGYYGLSPGSR
;
A
#
# COMPACT_ATOMS: atom_id res chain seq x y z
N MET A 1 -31.78 -10.03 15.61
CA MET A 1 -32.36 -9.43 14.39
C MET A 1 -31.44 -9.82 13.23
N ARG A 2 -32.00 -10.33 12.14
CA ARG A 2 -31.20 -10.63 10.93
C ARG A 2 -30.76 -9.30 10.31
N THR A 3 -29.46 -9.06 10.23
CA THR A 3 -28.93 -7.85 9.59
C THR A 3 -28.70 -8.19 8.12
N ASP A 4 -29.49 -7.60 7.22
CA ASP A 4 -29.33 -7.79 5.79
C ASP A 4 -28.62 -6.56 5.22
N VAL A 5 -27.51 -6.76 4.47
CA VAL A 5 -26.77 -5.69 3.81
C VAL A 5 -26.53 -6.04 2.32
N ARG A 6 -26.32 -5.03 1.50
CA ARG A 6 -25.93 -5.26 0.10
C ARG A 6 -24.46 -5.67 0.01
N VAL A 7 -23.60 -4.99 0.76
CA VAL A 7 -22.14 -5.24 0.75
C VAL A 7 -21.61 -5.32 2.17
N CYS A 8 -20.92 -6.42 2.49
CA CYS A 8 -20.14 -6.56 3.73
C CYS A 8 -18.65 -6.50 3.38
N ILE A 9 -17.91 -5.56 3.99
CA ILE A 9 -16.48 -5.37 3.80
C ILE A 9 -15.77 -5.88 5.05
N ILE A 10 -14.75 -6.73 4.86
CA ILE A 10 -13.94 -7.28 5.94
C ILE A 10 -12.55 -6.61 5.92
N GLY A 11 -12.26 -5.85 6.96
CA GLY A 11 -11.02 -5.10 7.14
C GLY A 11 -11.19 -3.58 7.03
N GLY A 12 -10.86 -2.88 8.13
CA GLY A 12 -10.94 -1.42 8.27
C GLY A 12 -9.61 -0.70 7.99
N GLY A 13 -8.76 -1.25 7.15
CA GLY A 13 -7.56 -0.58 6.64
C GLY A 13 -7.89 0.47 5.56
N ALA A 14 -6.86 1.09 4.98
CA ALA A 14 -7.02 2.12 3.96
C ALA A 14 -7.86 1.64 2.77
N LEU A 15 -7.68 0.39 2.29
CA LEU A 15 -8.47 -0.16 1.18
C LEU A 15 -9.94 -0.34 1.56
N GLY A 16 -10.23 -1.01 2.68
CA GLY A 16 -11.60 -1.28 3.08
C GLY A 16 -12.40 -0.01 3.37
N CYS A 17 -11.79 0.98 4.04
CA CYS A 17 -12.42 2.28 4.30
C CYS A 17 -12.67 3.06 2.99
N SER A 18 -11.74 3.01 2.04
CA SER A 18 -11.92 3.62 0.73
C SER A 18 -13.03 2.94 -0.06
N ILE A 19 -13.08 1.60 -0.09
CA ILE A 19 -14.16 0.85 -0.75
C ILE A 19 -15.52 1.21 -0.14
N ALA A 20 -15.60 1.26 1.20
CA ALA A 20 -16.81 1.65 1.90
C ALA A 20 -17.28 3.06 1.52
N TYR A 21 -16.35 4.01 1.43
CA TYR A 21 -16.63 5.38 1.03
C TYR A 21 -17.16 5.46 -0.40
N TYR A 22 -16.46 4.86 -1.38
CA TYR A 22 -16.86 4.95 -2.78
C TYR A 22 -18.16 4.21 -3.07
N LEU A 23 -18.41 3.04 -2.46
CA LEU A 23 -19.72 2.37 -2.54
C LEU A 23 -20.85 3.29 -2.11
N ALA A 24 -20.71 3.91 -0.94
CA ALA A 24 -21.75 4.78 -0.40
C ALA A 24 -21.90 6.11 -1.19
N ARG A 25 -20.78 6.69 -1.64
CA ARG A 25 -20.76 7.87 -2.52
C ARG A 25 -21.47 7.61 -3.85
N LEU A 26 -21.32 6.41 -4.42
CA LEU A 26 -22.00 5.99 -5.64
C LEU A 26 -23.43 5.47 -5.39
N GLY A 27 -23.96 5.68 -4.20
CA GLY A 27 -25.39 5.45 -3.89
C GLY A 27 -25.72 4.09 -3.25
N CYS A 28 -24.75 3.25 -2.92
CA CYS A 28 -25.00 2.03 -2.16
C CYS A 28 -25.30 2.37 -0.70
N ARG A 29 -26.52 2.11 -0.22
CA ARG A 29 -26.98 2.51 1.13
C ARG A 29 -26.71 1.46 2.20
N GLU A 30 -26.68 0.19 1.83
CA GLU A 30 -26.65 -0.97 2.74
C GLU A 30 -25.23 -1.55 2.74
N VAL A 31 -24.28 -0.78 3.30
CA VAL A 31 -22.87 -1.16 3.41
C VAL A 31 -22.52 -1.33 4.88
N LEU A 32 -21.90 -2.47 5.21
CA LEU A 32 -21.32 -2.76 6.52
C LEU A 32 -19.82 -3.02 6.36
N LEU A 33 -19.01 -2.36 7.19
CA LEU A 33 -17.59 -2.64 7.31
C LEU A 33 -17.33 -3.27 8.69
N LEU A 34 -16.67 -4.42 8.71
CA LEU A 34 -16.21 -5.12 9.90
C LEU A 34 -14.72 -4.93 10.08
N GLU A 35 -14.30 -4.50 11.27
CA GLU A 35 -12.89 -4.38 11.64
C GLU A 35 -12.65 -5.10 12.98
N LYS A 36 -11.68 -6.01 13.00
CA LYS A 36 -11.42 -6.85 14.18
C LYS A 36 -10.88 -6.08 15.40
N THR A 37 -10.26 -4.92 15.17
CA THR A 37 -9.69 -4.05 16.21
C THR A 37 -10.15 -2.61 15.99
N GLU A 38 -9.25 -1.71 15.56
CA GLU A 38 -9.52 -0.30 15.29
C GLU A 38 -9.23 0.05 13.83
N ILE A 39 -9.91 1.06 13.32
CA ILE A 39 -9.71 1.56 11.95
C ILE A 39 -8.24 1.95 11.74
N GLY A 40 -7.65 1.40 10.68
CA GLY A 40 -6.26 1.66 10.34
C GLY A 40 -5.22 0.88 11.16
N ALA A 41 -5.61 0.08 12.16
CA ALA A 41 -4.68 -0.59 13.08
C ALA A 41 -3.77 -1.65 12.45
N GLY A 42 -4.08 -2.14 11.24
CA GLY A 42 -3.25 -3.12 10.51
C GLY A 42 -1.98 -2.49 9.94
N SER A 43 -1.52 -3.02 8.80
CA SER A 43 -0.32 -2.50 8.07
C SER A 43 -0.44 -1.02 7.70
N THR A 44 -1.65 -0.47 7.65
CA THR A 44 -1.94 0.95 7.42
C THR A 44 -1.21 1.85 8.41
N SER A 45 -1.30 1.57 9.72
CA SER A 45 -0.66 2.38 10.77
C SER A 45 0.88 2.31 10.77
N GLN A 46 1.44 1.35 10.06
CA GLN A 46 2.89 1.12 9.98
C GLN A 46 3.47 1.53 8.62
N ALA A 47 2.69 2.21 7.79
CA ALA A 47 3.10 2.58 6.44
C ALA A 47 3.82 3.94 6.40
N ALA A 48 4.79 4.07 5.49
CA ALA A 48 5.51 5.33 5.26
C ALA A 48 4.66 6.43 4.56
N GLY A 49 3.51 6.06 3.99
CA GLY A 49 2.61 7.00 3.33
C GLY A 49 3.10 7.57 2.00
N LEU A 50 4.12 6.98 1.37
CA LEU A 50 4.68 7.50 0.12
C LEU A 50 3.65 7.48 -1.01
N VAL A 51 3.53 8.59 -1.73
CA VAL A 51 2.70 8.75 -2.93
C VAL A 51 3.63 8.99 -4.11
N GLY A 52 3.61 8.07 -5.09
CA GLY A 52 4.47 8.19 -6.27
C GLY A 52 3.78 7.60 -7.49
N ARG A 53 3.78 8.31 -8.61
CA ARG A 53 3.01 7.94 -9.81
C ARG A 53 3.71 6.99 -10.75
N LEU A 54 5.02 7.09 -10.88
CA LEU A 54 5.78 6.27 -11.83
C LEU A 54 5.82 4.80 -11.39
N ARG A 55 5.37 3.89 -12.28
CA ARG A 55 5.38 2.44 -12.08
C ARG A 55 5.97 1.73 -13.29
N GLY A 56 6.27 0.44 -13.13
CA GLY A 56 6.88 -0.37 -14.18
C GLY A 56 5.95 -0.79 -15.33
N SER A 57 4.65 -0.44 -15.29
CA SER A 57 3.69 -0.74 -16.36
C SER A 57 2.67 0.36 -16.53
N ALA A 58 2.05 0.43 -17.71
CA ALA A 58 1.00 1.39 -18.04
C ALA A 58 -0.18 1.28 -17.07
N LEU A 59 -0.75 0.07 -16.90
CA LEU A 59 -1.87 -0.16 -15.98
C LEU A 59 -1.60 0.35 -14.57
N MET A 60 -0.42 0.04 -14.01
CA MET A 60 -0.08 0.49 -12.66
C MET A 60 0.17 2.00 -12.61
N THR A 61 0.64 2.62 -13.69
CA THR A 61 0.79 4.07 -13.79
C THR A 61 -0.59 4.74 -13.87
N ASP A 62 -1.52 4.20 -14.66
CA ASP A 62 -2.90 4.68 -14.79
C ASP A 62 -3.66 4.56 -13.45
N LEU A 63 -3.44 3.45 -12.72
CA LEU A 63 -3.97 3.28 -11.37
C LEU A 63 -3.46 4.37 -10.41
N MET A 64 -2.17 4.75 -10.52
CA MET A 64 -1.61 5.85 -9.73
C MET A 64 -2.19 7.22 -10.13
N HIS A 65 -2.40 7.46 -11.42
CA HIS A 65 -3.04 8.70 -11.89
C HIS A 65 -4.45 8.84 -11.31
N LEU A 66 -5.24 7.75 -11.37
CA LEU A 66 -6.57 7.71 -10.77
C LEU A 66 -6.50 7.96 -9.25
N ALA A 67 -5.56 7.31 -8.56
CA ALA A 67 -5.40 7.42 -7.12
C ALA A 67 -5.04 8.85 -6.68
N VAL A 68 -4.07 9.49 -7.34
CA VAL A 68 -3.67 10.87 -6.99
C VAL A 68 -4.78 11.88 -7.31
N ARG A 69 -5.48 11.72 -8.43
CA ARG A 69 -6.65 12.54 -8.74
C ARG A 69 -7.69 12.47 -7.63
N ASN A 70 -8.04 11.26 -7.21
CA ASN A 70 -9.03 11.03 -6.16
C ASN A 70 -8.54 11.49 -4.78
N LEU A 71 -7.24 11.34 -4.49
CA LEU A 71 -6.64 11.84 -3.26
C LEU A 71 -6.75 13.36 -3.15
N LYS A 72 -6.46 14.08 -4.25
CA LYS A 72 -6.58 15.54 -4.30
C LYS A 72 -8.02 16.05 -4.09
N ALA A 73 -9.01 15.30 -4.57
CA ALA A 73 -10.42 15.64 -4.39
C ALA A 73 -10.95 15.29 -2.99
N LEU A 74 -10.29 14.40 -2.26
CA LEU A 74 -10.83 13.79 -1.04
C LEU A 74 -11.18 14.82 0.05
N ARG A 75 -10.33 15.83 0.25
CA ARG A 75 -10.58 16.89 1.24
C ARG A 75 -11.85 17.68 0.94
N GLU A 76 -12.04 18.07 -0.30
CA GLU A 76 -13.25 18.79 -0.73
C GLU A 76 -14.49 17.91 -0.61
N GLU A 77 -14.40 16.64 -1.02
CA GLU A 77 -15.51 15.70 -1.02
C GLU A 77 -15.94 15.27 0.39
N THR A 78 -14.99 15.08 1.31
CA THR A 78 -15.26 14.56 2.66
C THR A 78 -15.23 15.64 3.74
N GLY A 79 -14.65 16.79 3.49
CA GLY A 79 -14.36 17.80 4.52
C GLY A 79 -13.26 17.39 5.52
N GLU A 80 -12.57 16.26 5.26
CA GLU A 80 -11.48 15.74 6.10
C GLU A 80 -10.16 15.89 5.36
N ASP A 81 -9.13 16.38 6.04
CA ASP A 81 -7.80 16.52 5.46
C ASP A 81 -7.02 15.20 5.55
N PRO A 82 -6.64 14.57 4.43
CA PRO A 82 -5.80 13.38 4.44
C PRO A 82 -4.33 13.68 4.75
N ASP A 83 -3.95 14.94 4.96
CA ASP A 83 -2.59 15.43 5.15
C ASP A 83 -1.67 15.03 3.99
N PHE A 84 -2.12 15.35 2.77
CA PHE A 84 -1.35 15.09 1.56
C PHE A 84 -0.37 16.22 1.26
N HIS A 85 0.92 15.91 1.36
CA HIS A 85 2.04 16.79 1.03
C HIS A 85 2.53 16.51 -0.39
N GLU A 86 2.10 17.32 -1.35
CA GLU A 86 2.57 17.24 -2.75
C GLU A 86 3.90 18.00 -2.89
N VAL A 87 4.97 17.39 -2.40
CA VAL A 87 6.32 17.98 -2.31
C VAL A 87 7.29 17.43 -3.36
N GLY A 88 6.84 16.49 -4.15
CA GLY A 88 7.64 15.81 -5.15
C GLY A 88 8.43 14.61 -4.63
N SER A 89 9.09 13.92 -5.56
CA SER A 89 10.05 12.86 -5.26
C SER A 89 11.30 12.98 -6.12
N ILE A 90 12.46 12.75 -5.51
CA ILE A 90 13.76 12.64 -6.18
C ILE A 90 14.18 11.17 -6.15
N ARG A 91 14.67 10.65 -7.28
CA ARG A 91 15.30 9.33 -7.34
C ARG A 91 16.76 9.49 -7.76
N LEU A 92 17.66 8.87 -7.02
CA LEU A 92 19.10 8.92 -7.23
C LEU A 92 19.59 7.68 -7.99
N ALA A 93 20.57 7.87 -8.88
CA ALA A 93 21.38 6.79 -9.43
C ALA A 93 22.83 6.94 -8.96
N LEU A 94 23.35 5.91 -8.29
CA LEU A 94 24.73 5.85 -7.82
C LEU A 94 25.60 4.98 -8.76
N THR A 95 24.98 4.13 -9.55
CA THR A 95 25.66 3.22 -10.49
C THR A 95 25.29 3.53 -11.94
N ALA A 96 26.13 3.12 -12.90
CA ALA A 96 25.85 3.31 -14.34
C ALA A 96 24.60 2.54 -14.77
N ALA A 97 24.37 1.34 -14.25
CA ALA A 97 23.18 0.56 -14.54
C ALA A 97 21.89 1.25 -14.06
N ARG A 98 21.95 1.87 -12.89
CA ARG A 98 20.80 2.64 -12.35
C ARG A 98 20.57 3.93 -13.14
N GLU A 99 21.62 4.60 -13.57
CA GLU A 99 21.51 5.77 -14.44
C GLU A 99 20.76 5.40 -15.73
N GLU A 100 21.12 4.31 -16.38
CA GLU A 100 20.43 3.86 -17.59
C GLU A 100 18.96 3.49 -17.31
N GLU A 101 18.68 2.86 -16.18
CA GLU A 101 17.29 2.60 -15.76
C GLU A 101 16.51 3.91 -15.59
N LEU A 102 17.08 4.92 -14.92
CA LEU A 102 16.38 6.20 -14.75
C LEU A 102 16.13 6.89 -16.09
N ARG A 103 17.05 6.79 -17.06
CA ARG A 103 16.82 7.31 -18.43
C ARG A 103 15.61 6.64 -19.08
N ARG A 104 15.47 5.32 -18.98
CA ARG A 104 14.30 4.60 -19.47
C ARG A 104 13.02 4.99 -18.72
N GLN A 105 13.10 5.15 -17.40
CA GLN A 105 11.97 5.57 -16.57
C GLN A 105 11.47 6.99 -16.91
N VAL A 106 12.37 7.93 -17.17
CA VAL A 106 12.01 9.29 -17.65
C VAL A 106 11.30 9.21 -19.01
N ALA A 107 11.85 8.46 -19.96
CA ALA A 107 11.23 8.30 -21.27
C ALA A 107 9.86 7.61 -21.18
N PHE A 108 9.71 6.61 -20.33
CA PHE A 108 8.43 5.95 -20.08
C PHE A 108 7.43 6.90 -19.41
N GLY A 109 7.83 7.59 -18.34
CA GLY A 109 6.97 8.51 -17.59
C GLY A 109 6.41 9.63 -18.47
N LYS A 110 7.27 10.26 -19.29
CA LYS A 110 6.85 11.29 -20.24
C LYS A 110 5.82 10.80 -21.25
N ARG A 111 5.99 9.56 -21.77
CA ARG A 111 4.98 8.96 -22.67
C ARG A 111 3.64 8.69 -22.00
N HIS A 112 3.64 8.52 -20.67
CA HIS A 112 2.43 8.34 -19.86
C HIS A 112 1.96 9.61 -19.14
N GLY A 113 2.37 10.79 -19.63
CA GLY A 113 1.87 12.09 -19.15
C GLY A 113 2.40 12.54 -17.80
N LEU A 114 3.47 11.90 -17.27
CA LEU A 114 4.11 12.34 -16.04
C LEU A 114 5.02 13.54 -16.28
N GLN A 115 4.96 14.52 -15.38
CA GLN A 115 5.98 15.55 -15.26
C GLN A 115 7.19 14.94 -14.55
N ILE A 116 8.14 14.43 -15.31
CA ILE A 116 9.38 13.84 -14.82
C ILE A 116 10.54 14.34 -15.63
N ASP A 117 11.57 14.87 -14.97
CA ASP A 117 12.78 15.35 -15.58
C ASP A 117 14.03 15.04 -14.77
N PHE A 118 15.19 15.15 -15.42
CA PHE A 118 16.47 15.19 -14.74
C PHE A 118 16.67 16.55 -14.09
N ILE A 119 17.21 16.54 -12.86
CA ILE A 119 17.59 17.76 -12.14
C ILE A 119 19.11 17.79 -11.90
N GLY A 120 19.66 19.02 -11.85
CA GLY A 120 21.06 19.23 -11.54
C GLY A 120 21.34 19.37 -10.05
N PRO A 121 22.64 19.38 -9.68
CA PRO A 121 23.11 19.50 -8.29
C PRO A 121 22.55 20.70 -7.53
N ALA A 122 22.51 21.87 -8.15
CA ALA A 122 22.03 23.11 -7.52
C ALA A 122 20.55 23.02 -7.16
N GLU A 123 19.73 22.43 -8.04
CA GLU A 123 18.30 22.26 -7.82
C GLU A 123 18.04 21.20 -6.74
N ALA A 124 18.75 20.08 -6.78
CA ALA A 124 18.63 19.04 -5.77
C ALA A 124 18.91 19.57 -4.36
N ARG A 125 19.98 20.36 -4.18
CA ARG A 125 20.30 21.00 -2.89
C ARG A 125 19.27 22.06 -2.48
N ARG A 126 18.71 22.79 -3.43
CA ARG A 126 17.62 23.75 -3.14
C ARG A 126 16.38 23.04 -2.63
N LEU A 127 16.03 21.89 -3.25
CA LEU A 127 14.86 21.09 -2.88
C LEU A 127 15.07 20.34 -1.56
N VAL A 128 16.27 19.74 -1.37
CA VAL A 128 16.62 18.93 -0.18
C VAL A 128 17.98 19.40 0.35
N PRO A 129 18.01 20.42 1.24
CA PRO A 129 19.27 21.02 1.71
C PRO A 129 20.18 20.04 2.46
N ALA A 130 19.63 19.02 3.10
CA ALA A 130 20.39 17.97 3.81
C ALA A 130 20.96 16.88 2.87
N LEU A 131 20.69 16.94 1.57
CA LEU A 131 21.13 15.94 0.61
C LEU A 131 22.56 16.21 0.13
N GLU A 132 23.46 15.27 0.39
CA GLU A 132 24.77 15.22 -0.25
C GLU A 132 24.71 14.48 -1.58
N ILE A 133 25.31 15.11 -2.59
CA ILE A 133 25.24 14.62 -3.98
C ILE A 133 26.56 14.02 -4.47
N ALA A 134 27.57 13.93 -3.60
CA ALA A 134 28.82 13.29 -3.93
C ALA A 134 28.58 11.83 -4.34
N GLY A 135 29.13 11.42 -5.48
CA GLY A 135 28.94 10.07 -6.03
C GLY A 135 27.60 9.83 -6.75
N VAL A 136 26.67 10.80 -6.74
CA VAL A 136 25.41 10.71 -7.51
C VAL A 136 25.69 11.00 -8.98
N ARG A 137 25.31 10.08 -9.86
CA ARG A 137 25.51 10.18 -11.31
C ARG A 137 24.43 11.02 -11.99
N VAL A 138 23.17 10.70 -11.69
CA VAL A 138 21.99 11.45 -12.16
C VAL A 138 20.89 11.43 -11.11
N MET A 139 20.01 12.41 -11.18
CA MET A 139 18.84 12.56 -10.35
C MET A 139 17.62 12.85 -11.22
N THR A 140 16.50 12.19 -10.91
CA THR A 140 15.20 12.51 -11.52
C THR A 140 14.27 13.12 -10.50
N TYR A 141 13.38 14.00 -10.94
CA TYR A 141 12.38 14.65 -10.10
C TYR A 141 10.99 14.55 -10.70
N ILE A 142 10.00 14.21 -9.86
CA ILE A 142 8.59 14.18 -10.17
C ILE A 142 7.89 15.13 -9.19
N PRO A 143 7.44 16.32 -9.63
CA PRO A 143 6.89 17.35 -8.74
C PRO A 143 5.57 16.95 -8.07
N ASP A 144 4.75 16.15 -8.75
CA ASP A 144 3.41 15.77 -8.29
C ASP A 144 3.38 14.50 -7.39
N ASP A 145 4.54 13.96 -7.06
CA ASP A 145 4.69 12.93 -6.03
C ASP A 145 4.71 13.56 -4.63
N GLY A 146 4.71 12.73 -3.60
CA GLY A 146 4.81 13.23 -2.23
C GLY A 146 4.57 12.16 -1.19
N PHE A 147 3.89 12.52 -0.12
CA PHE A 147 3.47 11.59 0.93
C PHE A 147 2.16 12.06 1.59
N VAL A 148 1.49 11.13 2.25
CA VAL A 148 0.24 11.34 2.97
C VAL A 148 0.34 10.70 4.35
N ASP A 149 -0.37 11.22 5.34
CA ASP A 149 -0.52 10.50 6.61
C ASP A 149 -1.46 9.30 6.41
N PRO A 150 -0.99 8.05 6.61
CA PRO A 150 -1.81 6.87 6.37
C PRO A 150 -3.05 6.76 7.27
N TYR A 151 -2.95 7.24 8.51
CA TYR A 151 -4.06 7.24 9.45
C TYR A 151 -5.11 8.28 9.08
N LEU A 152 -4.69 9.53 8.82
CA LEU A 152 -5.61 10.62 8.43
C LEU A 152 -6.31 10.31 7.11
N LEU A 153 -5.61 9.77 6.12
CA LEU A 153 -6.21 9.28 4.87
C LEU A 153 -7.30 8.23 5.14
N THR A 154 -6.99 7.25 5.97
CA THR A 154 -7.95 6.18 6.29
C THR A 154 -9.16 6.71 7.06
N MET A 155 -8.92 7.64 7.98
CA MET A 155 -9.99 8.30 8.73
C MET A 155 -10.86 9.20 7.86
N ALA A 156 -10.28 9.87 6.86
CA ALA A 156 -11.05 10.66 5.89
C ALA A 156 -12.06 9.77 5.14
N PHE A 157 -11.62 8.61 4.65
CA PHE A 157 -12.53 7.64 4.05
C PHE A 157 -13.57 7.11 5.04
N ALA A 158 -13.16 6.69 6.24
CA ALA A 158 -14.07 6.12 7.23
C ALA A 158 -15.15 7.12 7.68
N LYS A 159 -14.78 8.38 7.90
CA LYS A 159 -15.72 9.46 8.25
C LYS A 159 -16.63 9.80 7.07
N GLY A 160 -16.06 9.91 5.86
CA GLY A 160 -16.82 10.11 4.63
C GLY A 160 -17.85 9.00 4.42
N ALA A 161 -17.47 7.73 4.57
CA ALA A 161 -18.37 6.59 4.48
C ALA A 161 -19.52 6.67 5.51
N ARG A 162 -19.22 7.00 6.77
CA ARG A 162 -20.26 7.19 7.81
C ARG A 162 -21.25 8.30 7.49
N ARG A 163 -20.78 9.43 6.93
CA ARG A 163 -21.67 10.53 6.51
C ARG A 163 -22.66 10.09 5.42
N HIS A 164 -22.27 9.11 4.61
CA HIS A 164 -23.14 8.49 3.62
C HIS A 164 -23.94 7.28 4.15
N GLY A 165 -23.90 7.01 5.47
CA GLY A 165 -24.73 5.99 6.11
C GLY A 165 -24.10 4.62 6.23
N VAL A 166 -22.81 4.43 5.91
CA VAL A 166 -22.11 3.15 6.10
C VAL A 166 -22.04 2.81 7.60
N GLN A 167 -22.39 1.58 7.93
CA GLN A 167 -22.17 1.04 9.26
C GLN A 167 -20.74 0.52 9.39
N ILE A 168 -20.02 0.97 10.40
CA ILE A 168 -18.65 0.51 10.71
C ILE A 168 -18.67 -0.11 12.11
N ARG A 169 -18.46 -1.43 12.17
CA ARG A 169 -18.36 -2.18 13.43
C ARG A 169 -16.89 -2.48 13.74
N ARG A 170 -16.36 -1.92 14.81
CA ARG A 170 -15.01 -2.16 15.32
C ARG A 170 -15.04 -3.20 16.43
N GLY A 171 -13.90 -3.87 16.65
CA GLY A 171 -13.79 -4.95 17.63
C GLY A 171 -14.55 -6.21 17.20
N VAL A 172 -14.91 -6.36 15.92
CA VAL A 172 -15.70 -7.47 15.40
C VAL A 172 -14.94 -8.15 14.25
N ALA A 173 -14.43 -9.34 14.52
CA ALA A 173 -13.79 -10.17 13.51
C ALA A 173 -14.83 -10.95 12.69
N ALA A 174 -14.54 -11.16 11.40
CA ALA A 174 -15.23 -12.19 10.63
C ALA A 174 -14.83 -13.58 11.16
N GLU A 175 -15.80 -14.44 11.38
CA GLU A 175 -15.65 -15.80 11.95
C GLU A 175 -15.98 -16.88 10.94
N GLY A 176 -16.71 -16.53 9.87
CA GLY A 176 -17.10 -17.41 8.78
C GLY A 176 -17.66 -16.65 7.59
N ILE A 177 -17.62 -17.27 6.42
CA ILE A 177 -18.25 -16.79 5.18
C ILE A 177 -19.35 -17.76 4.81
N LEU A 178 -20.57 -17.28 4.63
CA LEU A 178 -21.69 -18.08 4.16
C LEU A 178 -21.65 -18.17 2.63
N VAL A 179 -21.66 -19.38 2.11
CA VAL A 179 -21.68 -19.67 0.66
C VAL A 179 -22.87 -20.54 0.36
N GLU A 180 -23.71 -20.11 -0.59
CA GLU A 180 -24.90 -20.83 -1.08
C GLU A 180 -24.85 -20.85 -2.62
N ASP A 181 -25.07 -21.99 -3.22
CA ASP A 181 -25.09 -22.16 -4.69
C ASP A 181 -23.87 -21.58 -5.43
N GLY A 182 -22.68 -21.67 -4.82
CA GLY A 182 -21.42 -21.18 -5.39
C GLY A 182 -21.26 -19.65 -5.37
N ALA A 183 -22.07 -18.94 -4.59
CA ALA A 183 -21.98 -17.51 -4.37
C ALA A 183 -21.98 -17.18 -2.88
N VAL A 184 -21.41 -16.02 -2.50
CA VAL A 184 -21.53 -15.56 -1.10
C VAL A 184 -22.99 -15.29 -0.77
N ALA A 185 -23.36 -15.60 0.47
CA ALA A 185 -24.67 -15.33 1.04
C ALA A 185 -24.60 -14.47 2.31
N GLY A 186 -23.39 -14.29 2.87
CA GLY A 186 -23.17 -13.47 4.07
C GLY A 186 -21.87 -13.77 4.81
N VAL A 187 -21.80 -13.24 6.01
CA VAL A 187 -20.63 -13.35 6.92
C VAL A 187 -21.16 -13.73 8.31
N VAL A 188 -20.43 -14.59 9.00
CA VAL A 188 -20.61 -14.81 10.46
C VAL A 188 -19.64 -13.90 11.20
N ALA A 189 -20.12 -13.07 12.11
CA ALA A 189 -19.30 -12.16 12.88
C ALA A 189 -19.94 -11.82 14.24
N GLY A 190 -19.17 -11.90 15.32
CA GLY A 190 -19.67 -11.68 16.68
C GLY A 190 -20.77 -12.66 17.07
N GLY A 191 -20.73 -13.90 16.58
CA GLY A 191 -21.74 -14.93 16.81
C GLY A 191 -23.06 -14.72 16.06
N GLU A 192 -23.17 -13.74 15.16
CA GLU A 192 -24.35 -13.44 14.36
C GLU A 192 -24.14 -13.75 12.88
N GLU A 193 -25.18 -14.23 12.19
CA GLU A 193 -25.22 -14.30 10.73
C GLU A 193 -25.64 -12.94 10.15
N ILE A 194 -24.81 -12.37 9.31
CA ILE A 194 -25.06 -11.15 8.56
C ILE A 194 -25.23 -11.53 7.09
N ARG A 195 -26.45 -11.44 6.56
CA ARG A 195 -26.70 -11.72 5.14
C ARG A 195 -26.14 -10.60 4.29
N ALA A 196 -25.43 -10.94 3.22
CA ALA A 196 -24.84 -9.98 2.31
C ALA A 196 -24.90 -10.48 0.86
N GLN A 197 -25.21 -9.58 -0.08
CA GLN A 197 -25.19 -9.93 -1.50
C GLN A 197 -23.76 -10.00 -2.05
N TRP A 198 -22.87 -9.16 -1.51
CA TRP A 198 -21.46 -9.11 -1.85
C TRP A 198 -20.63 -9.14 -0.57
N VAL A 199 -19.51 -9.83 -0.62
CA VAL A 199 -18.47 -9.76 0.42
C VAL A 199 -17.18 -9.27 -0.20
N VAL A 200 -16.54 -8.29 0.44
CA VAL A 200 -15.24 -7.76 0.03
C VAL A 200 -14.21 -8.10 1.08
N ASP A 201 -13.20 -8.88 0.69
CA ASP A 201 -12.02 -9.14 1.50
C ASP A 201 -10.99 -8.04 1.28
N ALA A 202 -10.88 -7.12 2.23
CA ALA A 202 -9.87 -6.07 2.34
C ALA A 202 -9.02 -6.24 3.61
N ALA A 203 -8.89 -7.48 4.09
CA ALA A 203 -8.24 -7.82 5.37
C ALA A 203 -6.70 -7.78 5.33
N GLY A 204 -6.09 -7.39 4.19
CA GLY A 204 -4.66 -7.18 4.06
C GLY A 204 -3.85 -8.44 4.38
N ALA A 205 -3.02 -8.42 5.43
CA ALA A 205 -2.23 -9.58 5.83
C ALA A 205 -3.11 -10.79 6.21
N TRP A 206 -4.35 -10.58 6.62
CA TRP A 206 -5.30 -11.64 6.99
C TRP A 206 -6.25 -12.04 5.86
N SER A 207 -6.07 -11.54 4.62
CA SER A 207 -6.96 -11.91 3.50
C SER A 207 -6.96 -13.39 3.19
N GLU A 208 -5.82 -14.08 3.28
CA GLU A 208 -5.77 -15.53 3.05
C GLU A 208 -6.61 -16.32 4.07
N PRO A 209 -6.44 -16.14 5.40
CA PRO A 209 -7.32 -16.82 6.36
C PRO A 209 -8.79 -16.39 6.26
N VAL A 210 -9.11 -15.17 5.87
CA VAL A 210 -10.50 -14.73 5.63
C VAL A 210 -11.10 -15.43 4.42
N ALA A 211 -10.41 -15.44 3.29
CA ALA A 211 -10.89 -16.10 2.07
C ALA A 211 -10.98 -17.63 2.23
N ALA A 212 -10.10 -18.22 3.03
CA ALA A 212 -10.13 -19.66 3.34
C ALA A 212 -11.44 -20.09 4.03
N MET A 213 -12.13 -19.19 4.74
CA MET A 213 -13.47 -19.46 5.30
C MET A 213 -14.52 -19.75 4.21
N ALA A 214 -14.29 -19.29 2.98
CA ALA A 214 -15.12 -19.59 1.80
C ALA A 214 -14.49 -20.65 0.89
N GLY A 215 -13.43 -21.33 1.30
CA GLY A 215 -12.69 -22.28 0.46
C GLY A 215 -11.88 -21.63 -0.66
N ILE A 216 -11.61 -20.33 -0.57
CA ILE A 216 -10.87 -19.55 -1.57
C ILE A 216 -9.42 -19.45 -1.14
N ARG A 217 -8.50 -19.61 -2.10
CA ARG A 217 -7.07 -19.31 -1.91
C ARG A 217 -6.76 -17.90 -2.39
N VAL A 218 -5.93 -17.19 -1.62
CA VAL A 218 -5.41 -15.87 -1.96
C VAL A 218 -3.90 -16.00 -2.18
N PRO A 219 -3.40 -15.92 -3.43
CA PRO A 219 -1.98 -16.14 -3.75
C PRO A 219 -1.14 -14.91 -3.38
N GLN A 220 -1.02 -14.66 -2.08
CA GLN A 220 -0.19 -13.61 -1.48
C GLN A 220 0.51 -14.11 -0.23
N PHE A 221 1.59 -13.44 0.14
CA PHE A 221 2.27 -13.68 1.40
C PHE A 221 2.66 -12.36 2.06
N PRO A 222 2.38 -12.16 3.37
CA PRO A 222 2.84 -10.98 4.09
C PRO A 222 4.33 -11.04 4.35
N VAL A 223 5.01 -9.91 4.09
CA VAL A 223 6.45 -9.77 4.31
C VAL A 223 6.68 -8.61 5.27
N ARG A 224 7.55 -8.79 6.25
CA ARG A 224 7.88 -7.72 7.20
C ARG A 224 8.58 -6.59 6.47
N HIS A 225 8.06 -5.37 6.66
CA HIS A 225 8.69 -4.13 6.22
C HIS A 225 8.82 -3.19 7.40
N GLN A 226 9.93 -2.45 7.49
CA GLN A 226 10.30 -1.69 8.67
C GLN A 226 10.68 -0.27 8.30
N LEU A 227 10.45 0.64 9.22
CA LEU A 227 10.87 2.04 9.10
C LEU A 227 11.28 2.60 10.46
N TRP A 228 12.09 3.65 10.40
CA TRP A 228 12.60 4.39 11.57
C TRP A 228 12.43 5.88 11.35
N VAL A 229 12.23 6.60 12.44
CA VAL A 229 12.12 8.06 12.46
C VAL A 229 13.21 8.61 13.36
N THR A 230 13.96 9.58 12.86
CA THR A 230 14.99 10.28 13.62
C THR A 230 14.41 11.42 14.46
N ALA A 231 15.16 11.89 15.44
CA ALA A 231 14.97 13.23 16.00
C ALA A 231 15.18 14.31 14.91
N ASP A 232 14.92 15.57 15.27
CA ASP A 232 15.16 16.73 14.38
C ASP A 232 16.60 16.74 13.86
N LEU A 233 16.75 17.03 12.58
CA LEU A 233 18.05 17.09 11.91
C LEU A 233 18.27 18.44 11.22
N PRO A 234 19.49 18.99 11.28
CA PRO A 234 19.82 20.22 10.54
C PRO A 234 19.56 20.06 9.04
N GLY A 235 18.98 21.11 8.43
CA GLY A 235 18.72 21.13 6.99
C GLY A 235 17.49 20.32 6.52
N VAL A 236 16.83 19.59 7.41
CA VAL A 236 15.58 18.91 7.07
C VAL A 236 14.41 19.89 7.13
N ARG A 237 13.62 19.93 6.09
CA ARG A 237 12.42 20.76 5.97
C ARG A 237 11.18 19.89 5.76
N PRO A 238 10.03 20.23 6.37
CA PRO A 238 8.79 19.48 6.20
C PRO A 238 8.26 19.44 4.74
N ASP A 239 8.60 20.45 3.94
CA ASP A 239 8.18 20.64 2.57
C ASP A 239 9.17 20.09 1.53
N GLN A 240 10.21 19.36 1.95
CA GLN A 240 11.17 18.79 1.02
C GLN A 240 10.66 17.51 0.36
N PRO A 241 11.08 17.22 -0.89
CA PRO A 241 10.73 15.98 -1.59
C PRO A 241 11.12 14.69 -0.86
N VAL A 242 10.38 13.63 -1.16
CA VAL A 242 10.81 12.26 -0.87
C VAL A 242 12.06 11.93 -1.68
N VAL A 243 13.07 11.33 -1.07
CA VAL A 243 14.29 10.87 -1.75
C VAL A 243 14.32 9.35 -1.77
N ARG A 244 14.47 8.77 -2.96
CA ARG A 244 14.66 7.33 -3.15
C ARG A 244 16.07 7.05 -3.58
N ILE A 245 16.73 6.11 -2.90
CA ILE A 245 18.11 5.70 -3.14
C ILE A 245 18.10 4.19 -3.45
N PRO A 246 17.66 3.77 -4.65
CA PRO A 246 17.48 2.35 -4.99
C PRO A 246 18.76 1.52 -4.83
N ASP A 247 19.92 2.10 -5.12
CA ASP A 247 21.22 1.42 -4.98
C ASP A 247 21.60 1.16 -3.51
N ALA A 248 20.94 1.83 -2.55
CA ALA A 248 21.02 1.58 -1.09
C ALA A 248 19.74 0.92 -0.55
N TYR A 249 18.85 0.44 -1.40
CA TYR A 249 17.56 -0.15 -1.05
C TYR A 249 16.65 0.75 -0.18
N ALA A 250 16.88 2.06 -0.18
CA ALA A 250 16.30 2.99 0.78
C ALA A 250 15.34 4.00 0.14
N TYR A 251 14.43 4.47 0.97
CA TYR A 251 13.70 5.71 0.78
C TYR A 251 13.76 6.55 2.05
N VAL A 252 13.75 7.86 1.85
CA VAL A 252 13.82 8.84 2.93
C VAL A 252 12.77 9.92 2.65
N ARG A 253 12.02 10.33 3.66
CA ARG A 253 11.11 11.47 3.57
C ARG A 253 11.19 12.32 4.84
N PRO A 254 10.78 13.59 4.77
CA PRO A 254 10.66 14.37 5.99
C PRO A 254 9.59 13.78 6.92
N GLU A 255 9.85 13.83 8.21
CA GLU A 255 8.90 13.57 9.28
C GLU A 255 9.02 14.71 10.28
N VAL A 256 8.16 15.74 10.12
CA VAL A 256 8.29 17.03 10.78
C VAL A 256 9.65 17.69 10.44
N ARG A 257 10.62 17.67 11.33
CA ARG A 257 12.00 18.20 11.14
C ARG A 257 13.06 17.11 11.20
N GLY A 258 12.66 15.85 11.39
CA GLY A 258 13.48 14.67 11.28
C GLY A 258 13.26 13.95 9.95
N LEU A 259 13.83 12.76 9.82
CA LEU A 259 13.69 11.90 8.65
C LEU A 259 12.99 10.59 9.01
N LEU A 260 12.02 10.18 8.21
CA LEU A 260 11.56 8.81 8.16
C LEU A 260 12.39 8.08 7.11
N ILE A 261 13.01 6.96 7.50
CA ILE A 261 13.77 6.08 6.62
C ILE A 261 13.20 4.67 6.63
N GLY A 262 13.10 4.04 5.47
CA GLY A 262 12.76 2.63 5.33
C GLY A 262 13.59 1.95 4.26
N PHE A 263 13.68 0.62 4.36
CA PHE A 263 14.50 -0.20 3.46
C PHE A 263 13.69 -1.34 2.87
N PHE A 264 13.92 -1.60 1.59
CA PHE A 264 13.55 -2.86 0.94
C PHE A 264 14.79 -3.75 0.85
N GLU A 265 15.27 -4.15 2.02
CA GLU A 265 16.47 -4.98 2.16
C GLU A 265 16.30 -6.34 1.45
N PRO A 266 17.38 -6.86 0.79
CA PRO A 266 17.30 -8.11 0.04
C PRO A 266 17.34 -9.36 0.95
N SER A 267 16.72 -9.29 2.11
CA SER A 267 16.61 -10.35 3.10
C SER A 267 15.22 -10.38 3.71
N ALA A 268 14.23 -10.54 2.85
CA ALA A 268 12.82 -10.57 3.20
C ALA A 268 12.53 -11.61 4.29
N VAL A 269 11.60 -11.26 5.20
CA VAL A 269 11.07 -12.17 6.21
C VAL A 269 9.57 -12.26 6.04
N GLY A 270 9.13 -13.35 5.42
CA GLY A 270 7.70 -13.67 5.33
C GLY A 270 7.16 -14.09 6.69
N LEU A 271 5.97 -13.63 7.02
CA LEU A 271 5.27 -13.99 8.26
C LEU A 271 3.88 -14.53 7.94
N ASP A 272 3.62 -15.74 8.41
CA ASP A 272 2.33 -16.39 8.25
C ASP A 272 1.32 -15.85 9.29
N PRO A 273 0.26 -15.14 8.88
CA PRO A 273 -0.76 -14.65 9.81
C PRO A 273 -1.48 -15.77 10.57
N GLY A 274 -1.54 -16.98 9.99
CA GLY A 274 -2.13 -18.14 10.65
C GLY A 274 -1.35 -18.63 11.89
N THR A 275 -0.09 -18.21 12.02
CA THR A 275 0.75 -18.52 13.21
C THR A 275 0.69 -17.43 14.27
N LEU A 276 0.08 -16.29 13.98
CA LEU A 276 -0.07 -15.18 14.92
C LEU A 276 -1.23 -15.47 15.89
N ARG A 277 -1.09 -15.02 17.12
CA ARG A 277 -2.17 -15.12 18.10
C ARG A 277 -3.43 -14.38 17.59
N ARG A 278 -4.61 -14.82 18.01
CA ARG A 278 -5.89 -14.19 17.63
C ARG A 278 -5.97 -12.71 18.03
N ASP A 279 -5.39 -12.37 19.19
CA ASP A 279 -5.33 -11.03 19.77
C ASP A 279 -4.12 -10.21 19.28
N PHE A 280 -3.38 -10.71 18.29
CA PHE A 280 -2.23 -10.00 17.75
C PHE A 280 -2.63 -8.68 17.09
N GLU A 281 -1.97 -7.61 17.52
CA GLU A 281 -2.05 -6.29 16.92
C GLU A 281 -0.76 -5.92 16.21
N MET A 282 -0.88 -5.29 15.03
CA MET A 282 0.26 -4.95 14.18
C MET A 282 1.32 -4.09 14.89
N ARG A 283 0.91 -3.20 15.79
CA ARG A 283 1.82 -2.34 16.56
C ARG A 283 2.81 -3.12 17.44
N PHE A 284 2.53 -4.39 17.73
CA PHE A 284 3.41 -5.26 18.50
C PHE A 284 4.30 -6.15 17.63
N LEU A 285 4.25 -5.98 16.29
CA LEU A 285 5.17 -6.68 15.41
C LEU A 285 6.60 -6.27 15.73
N PRO A 286 7.49 -7.20 16.12
CA PRO A 286 8.85 -6.84 16.48
C PRO A 286 9.63 -6.35 15.27
N LYS A 287 10.29 -5.21 15.43
CA LYS A 287 11.28 -4.72 14.47
C LYS A 287 12.66 -5.33 14.73
N ASP A 288 13.48 -5.34 13.71
CA ASP A 288 14.87 -5.82 13.77
C ASP A 288 15.82 -4.65 13.48
N ASP A 289 16.38 -4.08 14.55
CA ASP A 289 17.28 -2.92 14.45
C ASP A 289 18.61 -3.24 13.73
N ARG A 290 18.94 -4.53 13.51
CA ARG A 290 20.07 -4.92 12.66
C ARG A 290 19.88 -4.50 11.22
N VAL A 291 18.64 -4.40 10.74
CA VAL A 291 18.33 -3.88 9.40
C VAL A 291 18.77 -2.42 9.31
N LEU A 292 18.41 -1.58 10.30
CA LEU A 292 18.87 -0.19 10.33
C LEU A 292 20.40 -0.12 10.39
N ALA A 293 21.04 -0.86 11.30
CA ALA A 293 22.49 -0.86 11.47
C ALA A 293 23.24 -1.30 10.19
N THR A 294 22.65 -2.22 9.41
CA THR A 294 23.26 -2.71 8.18
C THR A 294 23.07 -1.75 7.00
N TRP A 295 21.87 -1.16 6.86
CA TRP A 295 21.48 -0.44 5.64
C TRP A 295 21.50 1.09 5.78
N ALA A 296 21.61 1.66 6.99
CA ALA A 296 21.78 3.10 7.16
C ALA A 296 23.16 3.61 6.69
N PRO A 297 24.28 2.90 6.89
CA PRO A 297 25.59 3.38 6.44
C PRO A 297 25.67 3.70 4.93
N PRO A 298 25.15 2.89 4.00
CA PRO A 298 25.09 3.26 2.58
C PRO A 298 24.29 4.54 2.29
N VAL A 299 23.25 4.83 3.09
CA VAL A 299 22.44 6.06 2.95
C VAL A 299 23.17 7.27 3.51
N GLY A 300 24.06 7.06 4.49
CA GLY A 300 24.87 8.12 5.11
C GLY A 300 25.75 8.90 4.13
N ALA A 301 26.11 8.31 2.98
CA ALA A 301 26.80 9.04 1.92
C ALA A 301 25.96 10.20 1.35
N GLN A 302 24.62 10.06 1.33
CA GLN A 302 23.69 11.09 0.86
C GLN A 302 23.02 11.86 1.99
N PHE A 303 22.97 11.31 3.20
CA PHE A 303 22.43 11.94 4.40
C PHE A 303 23.36 11.71 5.60
N PRO A 304 24.53 12.40 5.67
CA PRO A 304 25.51 12.16 6.72
C PRO A 304 24.96 12.30 8.14
N ALA A 305 24.10 13.30 8.37
CA ALA A 305 23.48 13.54 9.67
C ALA A 305 22.59 12.38 10.15
N LEU A 306 22.19 11.47 9.28
CA LEU A 306 21.39 10.28 9.63
C LEU A 306 22.18 9.30 10.50
N LEU A 307 23.51 9.20 10.31
CA LEU A 307 24.33 8.19 10.97
C LEU A 307 24.44 8.40 12.49
N ASP A 308 24.42 9.65 12.92
CA ASP A 308 24.51 10.03 14.34
C ASP A 308 23.14 10.44 14.92
N ALA A 309 22.07 10.33 14.12
CA ALA A 309 20.73 10.76 14.51
C ALA A 309 20.13 9.84 15.57
N PRO A 310 19.64 10.36 16.71
CA PRO A 310 18.84 9.55 17.61
C PRO A 310 17.57 9.06 16.92
N ILE A 311 17.27 7.78 17.06
CA ILE A 311 16.00 7.21 16.58
C ILE A 311 14.95 7.41 17.66
N VAL A 312 13.89 8.14 17.33
CA VAL A 312 12.79 8.44 18.26
C VAL A 312 11.61 7.47 18.11
N ARG A 313 11.48 6.84 16.94
CA ARG A 313 10.44 5.84 16.66
C ARG A 313 10.95 4.83 15.64
N GLY A 314 10.52 3.60 15.78
CA GLY A 314 10.64 2.58 14.75
C GLY A 314 9.44 1.66 14.80
N CYS A 315 9.01 1.17 13.66
CA CYS A 315 7.89 0.25 13.57
C CYS A 315 8.09 -0.77 12.45
N ALA A 316 7.28 -1.83 12.49
CA ALA A 316 7.23 -2.86 11.47
C ALA A 316 5.78 -3.12 11.08
N GLY A 317 5.54 -3.43 9.82
CA GLY A 317 4.25 -3.81 9.26
C GLY A 317 4.35 -5.03 8.37
N LEU A 318 3.21 -5.55 7.94
CA LEU A 318 3.08 -6.72 7.09
C LEU A 318 2.38 -6.36 5.76
N PRO A 319 3.03 -5.58 4.86
CA PRO A 319 2.53 -5.47 3.50
C PRO A 319 2.48 -6.85 2.84
N THR A 320 1.45 -7.07 2.03
CA THR A 320 1.26 -8.34 1.32
C THR A 320 1.87 -8.27 -0.07
N PHE A 321 2.59 -9.31 -0.45
CA PHE A 321 3.19 -9.46 -1.78
C PHE A 321 2.55 -10.62 -2.53
N THR A 322 2.54 -10.52 -3.84
CA THR A 322 2.10 -11.56 -4.78
C THR A 322 3.30 -12.06 -5.59
N PRO A 323 3.22 -13.26 -6.20
CA PRO A 323 4.34 -13.80 -6.97
C PRO A 323 4.79 -12.96 -8.17
N ASP A 324 3.92 -12.10 -8.71
CA ASP A 324 4.20 -11.22 -9.85
C ASP A 324 4.34 -9.73 -9.49
N GLY A 325 4.23 -9.37 -8.21
CA GLY A 325 4.36 -8.00 -7.74
C GLY A 325 3.18 -7.08 -8.08
N ARG A 326 2.01 -7.65 -8.46
CA ARG A 326 0.80 -6.89 -8.79
C ARG A 326 -0.31 -7.15 -7.78
N PHE A 327 -1.24 -6.23 -7.67
CA PHE A 327 -2.41 -6.36 -6.80
C PHE A 327 -3.22 -7.62 -7.08
N LEU A 328 -3.97 -8.06 -6.06
CA LEU A 328 -5.11 -8.94 -6.19
C LEU A 328 -6.37 -8.07 -6.10
N LEU A 329 -7.01 -7.83 -7.23
CA LEU A 329 -8.17 -6.96 -7.29
C LEU A 329 -9.21 -7.52 -8.27
N GLY A 330 -10.36 -7.89 -7.73
CA GLY A 330 -11.46 -8.43 -8.51
C GLY A 330 -12.20 -9.57 -7.82
N GLU A 331 -13.16 -10.14 -8.52
CA GLU A 331 -13.98 -11.25 -8.02
C GLU A 331 -13.16 -12.56 -7.95
N ALA A 332 -13.39 -13.33 -6.90
CA ALA A 332 -12.74 -14.63 -6.72
C ALA A 332 -13.17 -15.62 -7.80
N PRO A 333 -12.27 -16.49 -8.30
CA PRO A 333 -12.57 -17.36 -9.43
C PRO A 333 -13.57 -18.48 -9.10
N THR A 334 -13.70 -18.86 -7.83
CA THR A 334 -14.48 -20.05 -7.42
C THR A 334 -15.76 -19.73 -6.66
N VAL A 335 -15.90 -18.51 -6.11
CA VAL A 335 -17.08 -18.09 -5.37
C VAL A 335 -17.55 -16.75 -5.90
N LYS A 336 -18.73 -16.72 -6.47
CA LYS A 336 -19.33 -15.51 -7.05
C LYS A 336 -19.60 -14.46 -5.97
N ARG A 337 -19.47 -13.18 -6.34
CA ARG A 337 -19.74 -12.02 -5.49
C ARG A 337 -18.84 -11.92 -4.25
N PHE A 338 -17.73 -12.66 -4.23
CA PHE A 338 -16.63 -12.48 -3.28
C PHE A 338 -15.50 -11.72 -3.98
N VAL A 339 -15.27 -10.48 -3.55
CA VAL A 339 -14.24 -9.61 -4.14
C VAL A 339 -13.00 -9.61 -3.24
N ILE A 340 -11.84 -9.79 -3.83
CA ILE A 340 -10.54 -9.68 -3.15
C ILE A 340 -9.92 -8.32 -3.50
N ALA A 341 -9.54 -7.54 -2.49
CA ALA A 341 -8.83 -6.28 -2.59
C ALA A 341 -7.61 -6.32 -1.66
N SER A 342 -6.53 -6.95 -2.13
CA SER A 342 -5.34 -7.25 -1.32
C SER A 342 -4.08 -7.36 -2.20
N GLY A 343 -2.98 -7.93 -1.70
CA GLY A 343 -1.76 -8.16 -2.46
C GLY A 343 -1.09 -6.87 -2.95
N CYS A 344 -1.12 -5.81 -2.16
CA CYS A 344 -0.78 -4.45 -2.60
C CYS A 344 0.70 -4.19 -2.84
N CYS A 345 1.60 -5.14 -2.57
CA CYS A 345 3.05 -5.04 -2.80
C CYS A 345 3.62 -3.70 -2.31
N ALA A 346 3.31 -3.32 -1.05
CA ALA A 346 3.69 -2.07 -0.40
C ALA A 346 3.12 -0.76 -1.02
N HIS A 347 2.10 -0.84 -1.88
CA HIS A 347 1.48 0.34 -2.50
C HIS A 347 0.06 0.65 -1.98
N GLY A 348 -0.42 -0.04 -0.93
CA GLY A 348 -1.82 0.03 -0.49
C GLY A 348 -2.31 1.43 -0.11
N ILE A 349 -1.48 2.24 0.56
CA ILE A 349 -1.86 3.60 0.97
C ILE A 349 -2.13 4.48 -0.24
N MET A 350 -1.15 4.59 -1.14
CA MET A 350 -1.26 5.48 -2.29
C MET A 350 -2.34 5.06 -3.29
N THR A 351 -2.65 3.76 -3.35
CA THR A 351 -3.66 3.25 -4.30
C THR A 351 -5.05 3.17 -3.71
N ALA A 352 -5.20 3.29 -2.39
CA ALA A 352 -6.50 3.18 -1.74
C ALA A 352 -7.60 4.04 -2.41
N PRO A 353 -7.34 5.31 -2.79
CA PRO A 353 -8.35 6.14 -3.45
C PRO A 353 -8.85 5.57 -4.80
N ALA A 354 -7.97 4.91 -5.56
CA ALA A 354 -8.35 4.28 -6.84
C ALA A 354 -9.01 2.93 -6.63
N VAL A 355 -8.45 2.09 -5.77
CA VAL A 355 -9.00 0.75 -5.47
C VAL A 355 -10.43 0.86 -4.95
N GLY A 356 -10.70 1.84 -4.07
CA GLY A 356 -12.05 2.09 -3.57
C GLY A 356 -13.05 2.35 -4.68
N GLN A 357 -12.71 3.25 -5.60
CA GLN A 357 -13.56 3.57 -6.76
C GLN A 357 -13.75 2.34 -7.66
N LEU A 358 -12.68 1.67 -8.05
CA LEU A 358 -12.73 0.54 -8.99
C LEU A 358 -13.53 -0.65 -8.44
N VAL A 359 -13.41 -0.95 -7.14
CA VAL A 359 -14.22 -2.00 -6.51
C VAL A 359 -15.70 -1.60 -6.42
N ALA A 360 -15.97 -0.33 -6.12
CA ALA A 360 -17.34 0.17 -6.10
C ALA A 360 -17.99 0.11 -7.49
N GLU A 361 -17.29 0.53 -8.55
CA GLU A 361 -17.73 0.40 -9.95
C GLU A 361 -17.95 -1.07 -10.34
N LEU A 362 -17.03 -1.98 -9.96
CA LEU A 362 -17.18 -3.41 -10.21
C LEU A 362 -18.47 -3.97 -9.59
N ILE A 363 -18.75 -3.62 -8.34
CA ILE A 363 -19.92 -4.15 -7.61
C ILE A 363 -21.23 -3.53 -8.09
N LEU A 364 -21.24 -2.25 -8.41
CA LEU A 364 -22.47 -1.50 -8.71
C LEU A 364 -22.83 -1.53 -10.20
N GLU A 365 -21.82 -1.47 -11.07
CA GLU A 365 -21.97 -1.31 -12.51
C GLU A 365 -21.48 -2.55 -13.29
N GLY A 366 -20.76 -3.46 -12.65
CA GLY A 366 -20.16 -4.63 -13.28
C GLY A 366 -18.99 -4.32 -14.23
N LYS A 367 -18.60 -3.04 -14.34
CA LYS A 367 -17.55 -2.58 -15.26
C LYS A 367 -16.72 -1.46 -14.62
N PRO A 368 -15.57 -1.76 -14.09
CA PRO A 368 -14.66 -0.74 -13.55
C PRO A 368 -14.05 0.12 -14.68
N SER A 369 -13.71 1.36 -14.35
CA SER A 369 -13.14 2.36 -15.28
C SER A 369 -11.71 2.02 -15.76
N LEU A 370 -11.02 1.09 -15.10
CA LEU A 370 -9.78 0.47 -15.56
C LEU A 370 -9.97 -1.04 -15.72
N ASP A 371 -9.31 -1.64 -16.70
CA ASP A 371 -9.31 -3.09 -16.87
C ASP A 371 -8.59 -3.79 -15.71
N LEU A 372 -9.35 -4.53 -14.90
CA LEU A 372 -8.82 -5.28 -13.76
C LEU A 372 -8.40 -6.72 -14.11
N ALA A 373 -8.60 -7.20 -15.33
CA ALA A 373 -8.25 -8.57 -15.72
C ALA A 373 -6.77 -8.92 -15.42
N PRO A 374 -5.78 -8.02 -15.65
CA PRO A 374 -4.39 -8.30 -15.27
C PRO A 374 -4.13 -8.34 -13.75
N LEU A 375 -5.08 -7.92 -12.93
CA LEU A 375 -5.04 -7.92 -11.45
C LEU A 375 -5.94 -9.00 -10.85
N SER A 376 -6.62 -9.79 -11.69
CA SER A 376 -7.55 -10.83 -11.25
C SER A 376 -6.91 -11.79 -10.26
N PRO A 377 -7.59 -12.13 -9.15
CA PRO A 377 -7.12 -13.15 -8.22
C PRO A 377 -6.93 -14.53 -8.85
N GLY A 378 -7.68 -14.83 -9.93
CA GLY A 378 -7.60 -16.10 -10.66
C GLY A 378 -6.45 -16.25 -11.66
N ARG A 379 -5.54 -15.26 -11.77
CA ARG A 379 -4.45 -15.29 -12.76
C ARG A 379 -3.29 -16.24 -12.42
N PHE A 380 -3.25 -16.75 -11.19
CA PHE A 380 -2.18 -17.64 -10.72
C PHE A 380 -2.57 -19.10 -10.86
N GLY A 381 -1.60 -19.92 -11.28
CA GLY A 381 -1.78 -21.36 -11.42
C GLY A 381 -1.75 -22.13 -10.09
N PRO A 382 -2.03 -23.45 -10.15
CA PRO A 382 -2.10 -24.32 -8.97
C PRO A 382 -0.78 -24.49 -8.23
N GLU A 383 0.34 -24.16 -8.86
CA GLU A 383 1.70 -24.25 -8.28
C GLU A 383 1.86 -23.38 -7.03
N TYR A 384 1.11 -22.29 -6.92
CA TYR A 384 1.08 -21.43 -5.72
C TYR A 384 0.11 -21.94 -4.64
N GLY A 385 -0.42 -23.15 -4.82
CA GLY A 385 -1.06 -23.91 -3.76
C GLY A 385 -0.08 -24.43 -2.71
N ASP A 386 1.20 -24.63 -3.08
CA ASP A 386 2.28 -24.89 -2.14
C ASP A 386 2.67 -23.60 -1.41
N ARG A 387 2.51 -23.61 -0.07
CA ARG A 387 2.72 -22.44 0.77
C ARG A 387 4.18 -21.98 0.80
N SER A 388 5.13 -22.92 0.79
CA SER A 388 6.56 -22.61 0.79
C SER A 388 6.97 -21.97 -0.53
N ARG A 389 6.46 -22.47 -1.65
CA ARG A 389 6.67 -21.89 -2.97
C ARG A 389 6.05 -20.50 -3.10
N LEU A 390 4.85 -20.31 -2.58
CA LEU A 390 4.19 -19.02 -2.55
C LEU A 390 5.00 -18.00 -1.74
N GLN A 391 5.43 -18.36 -0.53
CA GLN A 391 6.26 -17.52 0.32
C GLN A 391 7.55 -17.14 -0.39
N ALA A 392 8.30 -18.10 -0.93
CA ALA A 392 9.56 -17.83 -1.63
C ALA A 392 9.38 -16.90 -2.83
N ALA A 393 8.30 -17.05 -3.61
CA ALA A 393 8.00 -16.17 -4.73
C ALA A 393 7.68 -14.74 -4.27
N CYS A 394 6.89 -14.57 -3.22
CA CYS A 394 6.54 -13.26 -2.68
C CYS A 394 7.74 -12.56 -2.03
N GLU A 395 8.58 -13.30 -1.31
CA GLU A 395 9.85 -12.78 -0.76
C GLU A 395 10.82 -12.36 -1.86
N ALA A 396 10.88 -13.10 -2.98
CA ALA A 396 11.69 -12.71 -4.13
C ALA A 396 11.24 -11.38 -4.74
N VAL A 397 9.93 -11.11 -4.80
CA VAL A 397 9.40 -9.81 -5.25
C VAL A 397 9.81 -8.69 -4.29
N TYR A 398 9.71 -8.90 -2.99
CA TYR A 398 10.19 -7.92 -1.99
C TYR A 398 11.69 -7.65 -2.14
N ASN A 399 12.51 -8.70 -2.19
CA ASN A 399 13.97 -8.60 -2.35
C ASN A 399 14.36 -7.86 -3.63
N GLY A 400 13.57 -8.01 -4.69
CA GLY A 400 13.75 -7.36 -5.98
C GLY A 400 13.13 -5.95 -6.10
N TYR A 401 12.53 -5.41 -5.04
CA TYR A 401 11.73 -4.16 -5.12
C TYR A 401 12.51 -2.97 -5.70
N TYR A 402 13.77 -2.81 -5.31
CA TYR A 402 14.71 -1.86 -5.89
C TYR A 402 15.73 -2.51 -6.83
N GLY A 403 15.52 -3.75 -7.22
CA GLY A 403 16.32 -4.43 -8.24
C GLY A 403 16.28 -3.68 -9.58
N LEU A 404 17.29 -3.88 -10.40
CA LEU A 404 17.28 -3.36 -11.78
C LEU A 404 16.20 -4.09 -12.58
N SER A 405 15.42 -3.34 -13.35
CA SER A 405 14.37 -3.92 -14.20
C SER A 405 14.97 -4.90 -15.22
N PRO A 406 14.28 -6.03 -15.54
CA PRO A 406 14.72 -6.94 -16.60
C PRO A 406 15.02 -6.17 -17.89
N GLY A 407 16.19 -6.32 -18.47
CA GLY A 407 16.68 -5.56 -19.64
C GLY A 407 17.72 -4.50 -19.31
N SER A 408 18.12 -4.34 -18.05
CA SER A 408 19.23 -3.48 -17.61
C SER A 408 20.55 -4.25 -17.42
N ARG A 409 20.62 -5.52 -17.84
CA ARG A 409 21.83 -6.33 -17.89
C ARG A 409 22.31 -6.49 -19.32
#